data_16b1d79760ea5be0821ba5f26220d3b8
#
_entry.id   16b1d79760ea5be0821ba5f26220d3b8
#
_cell.length_a   1.000
_cell.length_b   1.000
_cell.length_c   1.000
_cell.angle_alpha   90.00
_cell.angle_beta   90.00
_cell.angle_gamma   90.00
#
_symmetry.space_group_name_H-M   'P 1'
#
loop_
_entity.id
_entity.type
_entity.pdbx_description
1 polymer ?
#
loop_
_entity_poly.entity_id
_entity_poly.type
_entity_poly.pdbx_seq_one_letter_code
_entity_poly.pdbx_strand_id
1 'polypeptide(L)' 'MEELHAGEWIDRCSQRLHEHWHTVERAQLDDVAIDLWRDPRLRGLPPENAAVEWLKQGVLASA' A
#
# COMPACT_ATOMS: atom_id res chain seq x y z
N MET A 1 18.92 -12.13 4.93
CA MET A 1 17.55 -12.11 4.50
C MET A 1 16.76 -11.06 5.24
N GLU A 2 16.20 -10.18 4.52
CA GLU A 2 15.53 -9.04 5.09
C GLU A 2 14.04 -9.24 5.08
N GLU A 3 13.45 -9.13 6.24
CA GLU A 3 12.00 -9.17 6.33
C GLU A 3 11.53 -7.92 7.00
N LEU A 4 10.67 -7.19 6.33
CA LEU A 4 10.13 -5.98 6.91
C LEU A 4 9.11 -6.34 7.98
N HIS A 5 9.15 -5.63 9.09
CA HIS A 5 8.09 -5.73 10.07
C HIS A 5 6.81 -5.18 9.48
N ALA A 6 5.67 -5.66 9.97
CA ALA A 6 4.38 -5.21 9.46
C ALA A 6 4.28 -3.69 9.50
N GLY A 7 4.69 -3.08 10.60
CA GLY A 7 4.63 -1.63 10.72
C GLY A 7 5.44 -0.92 9.68
N GLU A 8 6.64 -1.43 9.41
CA GLU A 8 7.51 -0.81 8.41
C GLU A 8 6.95 -1.01 7.01
N TRP A 9 6.45 -2.20 6.72
CA TRP A 9 5.84 -2.48 5.43
C TRP A 9 4.66 -1.56 5.18
N ILE A 10 3.80 -1.43 6.19
CA ILE A 10 2.61 -0.59 6.09
C ILE A 10 3.01 0.87 5.89
N ASP A 11 4.01 1.32 6.64
CA ASP A 11 4.47 2.70 6.54
C ASP A 11 4.99 3.01 5.13
N ARG A 12 5.80 2.12 4.58
CA ARG A 12 6.37 2.33 3.26
C ARG A 12 5.30 2.26 2.18
N CYS A 13 4.34 1.35 2.35
CA CYS A 13 3.23 1.24 1.41
C CYS A 13 2.39 2.51 1.45
N SER A 14 2.09 2.98 2.64
CA SER A 14 1.31 4.20 2.82
C SER A 14 2.03 5.39 2.21
N GLN A 15 3.34 5.47 2.40
CA GLN A 15 4.14 6.55 1.84
C GLN A 15 4.05 6.55 0.31
N ARG A 16 4.13 5.37 -0.29
CA ARG A 16 4.03 5.28 -1.74
C ARG A 16 2.64 5.70 -2.21
N LEU A 17 1.61 5.30 -1.50
CA LEU A 17 0.26 5.72 -1.83
C LEU A 17 0.12 7.23 -1.72
N HIS A 18 0.76 7.83 -0.73
CA HIS A 18 0.69 9.26 -0.51
C HIS A 18 1.40 10.02 -1.63
N GLU A 19 2.43 9.45 -2.21
CA GLU A 19 3.07 10.05 -3.36
C GLU A 19 2.11 10.19 -4.53
N HIS A 20 1.18 9.24 -4.64
CA HIS A 20 0.20 9.26 -5.70
C HIS A 20 -1.00 10.15 -5.32
N TRP A 21 -1.43 10.06 -4.07
CA TRP A 21 -2.58 10.81 -3.57
C TRP A 21 -2.14 11.73 -2.44
N HIS A 22 -1.35 12.73 -2.77
CA HIS A 22 -0.79 13.60 -1.74
C HIS A 22 -1.83 14.52 -1.12
N THR A 23 -3.03 14.61 -1.69
CA THR A 23 -4.11 15.40 -1.10
C THR A 23 -4.91 14.61 -0.08
N VAL A 24 -4.70 13.30 0.01
CA VAL A 24 -5.38 12.46 0.98
C VAL A 24 -4.54 12.38 2.24
N GLU A 25 -5.19 12.41 3.40
CA GLU A 25 -4.48 12.36 4.65
C GLU A 25 -3.74 11.03 4.81
N ARG A 26 -2.53 11.13 5.36
CA ARG A 26 -1.69 9.97 5.55
C ARG A 26 -2.36 8.90 6.39
N ALA A 27 -3.16 9.32 7.39
CA ALA A 27 -3.84 8.39 8.27
C ALA A 27 -4.81 7.50 7.49
N GLN A 28 -5.48 8.07 6.49
CA GLN A 28 -6.39 7.27 5.66
C GLN A 28 -5.62 6.29 4.81
N LEU A 29 -4.46 6.69 4.31
CA LEU A 29 -3.63 5.81 3.51
C LEU A 29 -3.01 4.71 4.36
N ASP A 30 -2.75 4.99 5.63
CA ASP A 30 -2.28 3.96 6.54
C ASP A 30 -3.32 2.85 6.67
N ASP A 31 -4.60 3.20 6.75
CA ASP A 31 -5.67 2.21 6.81
C ASP A 31 -5.70 1.37 5.54
N VAL A 32 -5.52 2.00 4.39
CA VAL A 32 -5.46 1.28 3.12
C VAL A 32 -4.27 0.32 3.12
N ALA A 33 -3.13 0.80 3.58
CA ALA A 33 -1.93 -0.04 3.62
C ALA A 33 -2.10 -1.24 4.53
N ILE A 34 -2.85 -1.06 5.64
CA ILE A 34 -3.14 -2.17 6.52
C ILE A 34 -3.98 -3.22 5.80
N ASP A 35 -4.96 -2.78 5.03
CA ASP A 35 -5.75 -3.71 4.23
C ASP A 35 -4.89 -4.47 3.24
N LEU A 36 -3.94 -3.78 2.62
CA LEU A 36 -3.04 -4.43 1.68
C LEU A 36 -2.16 -5.46 2.39
N TRP A 37 -1.74 -5.15 3.60
CA TRP A 37 -0.94 -6.08 4.39
C TRP A 37 -1.72 -7.36 4.71
N ARG A 38 -3.03 -7.25 4.83
CA ARG A 38 -3.87 -8.41 5.11
C ARG A 38 -4.03 -9.33 3.90
N ASP A 39 -3.79 -8.82 2.70
CA ASP A 39 -3.89 -9.63 1.50
C ASP A 39 -2.59 -10.40 1.31
N PRO A 40 -2.63 -11.75 1.42
CA PRO A 40 -1.39 -12.53 1.32
C PRO A 40 -0.68 -12.36 -0.03
N ARG A 41 -1.41 -12.05 -1.09
CA ARG A 41 -0.78 -11.84 -2.39
C ARG A 41 0.00 -10.55 -2.40
N LEU A 42 -0.57 -9.50 -1.84
CA LEU A 42 0.09 -8.19 -1.82
C LEU A 42 1.17 -8.13 -0.77
N ARG A 43 0.94 -8.77 0.37
CA ARG A 43 1.93 -8.77 1.44
C ARG A 43 3.24 -9.41 0.99
N GLY A 44 3.17 -10.34 0.05
CA GLY A 44 4.37 -10.98 -0.47
C GLY A 44 5.19 -10.10 -1.40
N LEU A 45 4.65 -8.96 -1.80
CA LEU A 45 5.36 -8.03 -2.66
C LEU A 45 6.08 -6.98 -1.82
N PRO A 46 7.11 -6.34 -2.37
CA PRO A 46 7.65 -5.15 -1.72
C PRO A 46 6.52 -4.12 -1.53
N PRO A 47 6.56 -3.34 -0.44
CA PRO A 47 5.44 -2.43 -0.17
C PRO A 47 5.15 -1.46 -1.30
N GLU A 48 6.18 -0.99 -1.98
CA GLU A 48 5.98 -0.06 -3.09
C GLU A 48 5.27 -0.74 -4.26
N ASN A 49 5.61 -2.00 -4.51
CA ASN A 49 4.97 -2.75 -5.59
C ASN A 49 3.52 -3.08 -5.24
N ALA A 50 3.26 -3.40 -3.99
CA ALA A 50 1.91 -3.68 -3.55
C ALA A 50 1.02 -2.46 -3.74
N ALA A 51 1.55 -1.28 -3.40
CA ALA A 51 0.80 -0.04 -3.58
C ALA A 51 0.46 0.19 -5.04
N VAL A 52 1.42 -0.03 -5.93
CA VAL A 52 1.20 0.16 -7.36
C VAL A 52 0.15 -0.82 -7.88
N GLU A 53 0.25 -2.08 -7.45
CA GLU A 53 -0.73 -3.08 -7.88
C GLU A 53 -2.13 -2.70 -7.44
N TRP A 54 -2.26 -2.24 -6.21
CA TRP A 54 -3.55 -1.83 -5.71
C TRP A 54 -4.10 -0.64 -6.47
N LEU A 55 -3.24 0.32 -6.78
CA LEU A 55 -3.66 1.51 -7.53
C LEU A 55 -4.14 1.13 -8.92
N LYS A 56 -3.47 0.19 -9.57
CA LYS A 56 -3.90 -0.27 -10.88
C LYS A 56 -5.29 -0.89 -10.82
N GLN A 57 -5.52 -1.74 -9.82
CA GLN A 57 -6.80 -2.40 -9.67
C GLN A 57 -7.88 -1.39 -9.36
N GLY A 58 -7.57 -0.42 -8.52
CA GLY A 58 -8.52 0.61 -8.17
C GLY A 58 -8.93 1.44 -9.37
N VAL A 59 -7.97 1.80 -10.21
CA VAL A 59 -8.27 2.58 -11.41
C VAL A 59 -9.17 1.78 -12.34
N LEU A 60 -8.86 0.52 -12.54
CA LEU A 60 -9.67 -0.32 -13.41
C LEU A 60 -11.07 -0.51 -12.86
N ALA A 61 -11.17 -0.66 -11.55
CA ALA A 61 -12.48 -0.82 -10.93
C ALA A 61 -13.32 0.43 -11.05
N SER A 62 -12.67 1.58 -11.13
CA SER A 62 -13.36 2.86 -11.25
C SER A 62 -13.89 3.11 -12.64
N ALA A 63 -13.32 2.44 -13.60
CA ALA A 63 -13.77 2.59 -14.98
C ALA A 63 -15.06 1.83 -15.21
#